data_d506da9e5c43ef05f1958939ddb95e00
#
_entry.id   d506da9e5c43ef05f1958939ddb95e00
#
_cell.length_a   1.000
_cell.length_b   1.000
_cell.length_c   1.000
_cell.angle_alpha   90.00
_cell.angle_beta   90.00
_cell.angle_gamma   90.00
#
_symmetry.space_group_name_H-M   'P 1'
#
loop_
_entity.id
_entity.type
_entity.pdbx_description
1 polymer ?
#
loop_
_entity_poly.entity_id
_entity_poly.type
_entity_poly.pdbx_seq_one_letter_code
_entity_poly.pdbx_strand_id
1 'polypeptide(L)'
;MSASVKMLDAEGFLRDLSKWSPSVAELIAERDAIDLGDAHWEIIELQRSYYETYKIAPVTRVLIKIVKEALGPEKGNSIYLMKLFTGKPAKISAKIAGLPKPTNCD
;
A
#
# COMPACT_ATOMS: atom_id res chain seq x y z
N MET A 1 18.42 -4.75 -9.52
CA MET A 1 18.84 -5.71 -9.52
C MET A 1 18.31 -6.85 -8.83
N SER A 2 18.93 -7.86 -8.91
CA SER A 2 18.42 -9.07 -8.36
C SER A 2 18.22 -9.00 -6.88
N ALA A 3 18.83 -8.04 -6.23
CA ALA A 3 18.63 -7.90 -4.80
C ALA A 3 17.15 -7.74 -4.43
N SER A 4 16.38 -7.13 -5.31
CA SER A 4 14.99 -6.88 -5.02
C SER A 4 14.17 -8.15 -4.89
N VAL A 5 14.55 -9.21 -5.59
CA VAL A 5 13.84 -10.47 -5.49
C VAL A 5 13.98 -11.05 -4.08
N LYS A 6 15.17 -10.93 -3.51
CA LYS A 6 15.39 -11.44 -2.18
C LYS A 6 14.76 -10.59 -1.10
N MET A 7 14.49 -9.33 -1.41
CA MET A 7 13.88 -8.43 -0.44
C MET A 7 12.41 -8.71 -0.23
N LEU A 8 11.76 -9.42 -1.15
CA LEU A 8 10.32 -9.63 -1.12
C LEU A 8 10.00 -11.08 -0.80
N ASP A 9 8.89 -11.30 -0.12
CA ASP A 9 8.44 -12.67 0.15
C ASP A 9 7.65 -13.20 -1.05
N ALA A 10 7.07 -14.38 -0.90
CA ALA A 10 6.38 -15.02 -2.01
C ALA A 10 5.20 -14.23 -2.53
N GLU A 11 4.59 -13.42 -1.68
CA GLU A 11 3.45 -12.59 -2.09
C GLU A 11 3.87 -11.21 -2.55
N GLY A 12 5.17 -10.91 -2.49
CA GLY A 12 5.68 -9.62 -2.91
C GLY A 12 5.80 -8.60 -1.79
N PHE A 13 5.55 -8.99 -0.55
CA PHE A 13 5.71 -8.07 0.58
C PHE A 13 7.18 -7.99 0.97
N LEU A 14 7.57 -6.80 1.41
CA LEU A 14 8.94 -6.55 1.82
C LEU A 14 9.25 -7.32 3.09
N ARG A 15 10.34 -8.09 3.08
CA ARG A 15 10.71 -8.89 4.23
C ARG A 15 11.21 -8.07 5.40
N ASP A 16 12.00 -7.04 5.10
CA ASP A 16 12.57 -6.15 6.10
C ASP A 16 12.03 -4.76 5.85
N LEU A 17 11.10 -4.33 6.68
CA LEU A 17 10.40 -3.07 6.47
C LEU A 17 11.33 -1.87 6.48
N SER A 18 12.48 -1.99 7.15
CA SER A 18 13.42 -0.89 7.20
C SER A 18 14.11 -0.62 5.86
N LYS A 19 13.98 -1.55 4.92
CA LYS A 19 14.59 -1.41 3.60
C LYS A 19 13.70 -0.68 2.60
N TRP A 20 12.55 -0.22 3.03
CA TRP A 20 11.63 0.45 2.12
C TRP A 20 12.18 1.82 1.70
N SER A 21 11.93 2.16 0.46
CA SER A 21 12.20 3.48 -0.08
C SER A 21 11.23 3.72 -1.22
N PRO A 22 11.11 4.94 -1.72
CA PRO A 22 10.25 5.17 -2.89
C PRO A 22 10.63 4.30 -4.09
N SER A 23 11.91 4.03 -4.28
CA SER A 23 12.33 3.14 -5.36
C SER A 23 11.82 1.73 -5.17
N VAL A 24 11.81 1.25 -3.93
CA VAL A 24 11.28 -0.07 -3.62
C VAL A 24 9.79 -0.10 -3.87
N ALA A 25 9.08 0.98 -3.53
CA ALA A 25 7.65 1.06 -3.79
C ALA A 25 7.37 0.93 -5.28
N GLU A 26 8.16 1.61 -6.11
CA GLU A 26 7.95 1.53 -7.55
C GLU A 26 8.26 0.14 -8.09
N LEU A 27 9.27 -0.51 -7.54
CA LEU A 27 9.57 -1.86 -7.93
C LEU A 27 8.43 -2.81 -7.62
N ILE A 28 7.86 -2.71 -6.43
CA ILE A 28 6.75 -3.56 -6.03
C ILE A 28 5.53 -3.26 -6.91
N ALA A 29 5.26 -1.99 -7.15
CA ALA A 29 4.13 -1.60 -7.98
C ALA A 29 4.27 -2.15 -9.39
N GLU A 30 5.47 -2.12 -9.94
CA GLU A 30 5.71 -2.62 -11.27
C GLU A 30 5.40 -4.12 -11.36
N ARG A 31 5.72 -4.87 -10.33
CA ARG A 31 5.41 -6.29 -10.31
C ARG A 31 3.90 -6.54 -10.33
N ASP A 32 3.12 -5.60 -9.83
CA ASP A 32 1.67 -5.70 -9.85
C ASP A 32 1.07 -4.90 -11.00
N ALA A 33 1.89 -4.49 -11.96
CA ALA A 33 1.46 -3.76 -13.16
C ALA A 33 0.77 -2.44 -12.83
N ILE A 34 1.27 -1.75 -11.81
CA ILE A 34 0.71 -0.46 -11.41
C ILE A 34 1.75 0.62 -11.62
N ASP A 35 1.36 1.68 -12.35
CA ASP A 35 2.20 2.86 -12.52
C ASP A 35 1.84 3.86 -11.44
N LEU A 36 2.77 4.17 -10.55
CA LEU A 36 2.49 5.07 -9.44
C LEU A 36 2.44 6.52 -9.90
N GLY A 37 1.34 7.17 -9.62
CA GLY A 37 1.18 8.60 -9.85
C GLY A 37 0.91 9.30 -8.53
N ASP A 38 0.64 10.60 -8.58
CA ASP A 38 0.44 11.39 -7.37
C ASP A 38 -0.69 10.83 -6.51
N ALA A 39 -1.75 10.37 -7.14
CA ALA A 39 -2.89 9.83 -6.40
C ALA A 39 -2.51 8.57 -5.63
N HIS A 40 -1.63 7.74 -6.20
CA HIS A 40 -1.15 6.56 -5.48
C HIS A 40 -0.29 6.96 -4.29
N TRP A 41 0.57 7.95 -4.48
CA TRP A 41 1.47 8.36 -3.40
C TRP A 41 0.72 8.95 -2.22
N GLU A 42 -0.39 9.63 -2.45
CA GLU A 42 -1.21 10.13 -1.35
C GLU A 42 -1.65 8.97 -0.45
N ILE A 43 -2.07 7.88 -1.06
CA ILE A 43 -2.53 6.71 -0.31
C ILE A 43 -1.36 6.00 0.37
N ILE A 44 -0.24 5.90 -0.33
CA ILE A 44 0.95 5.27 0.24
C ILE A 44 1.39 6.00 1.50
N GLU A 45 1.38 7.32 1.46
CA GLU A 45 1.78 8.10 2.62
C GLU A 45 0.83 7.91 3.80
N LEU A 46 -0.47 7.81 3.54
CA LEU A 46 -1.43 7.56 4.60
C LEU A 46 -1.25 6.17 5.19
N GLN A 47 -0.93 5.19 4.36
CA GLN A 47 -0.64 3.85 4.83
C GLN A 47 0.56 3.85 5.78
N ARG A 48 1.63 4.52 5.38
CA ARG A 48 2.83 4.52 6.20
C ARG A 48 2.63 5.28 7.49
N SER A 49 1.89 6.37 7.44
CA SER A 49 1.58 7.16 8.63
C SER A 49 0.77 6.34 9.63
N TYR A 50 -0.21 5.59 9.12
CA TYR A 50 -1.02 4.73 9.98
C TYR A 50 -0.14 3.67 10.65
N TYR A 51 0.76 3.05 9.88
CA TYR A 51 1.61 2.01 10.42
C TYR A 51 2.54 2.56 11.50
N GLU A 52 3.04 3.78 11.33
CA GLU A 52 3.89 4.38 12.33
C GLU A 52 3.19 4.50 13.67
N THR A 53 1.90 4.79 13.65
CA THR A 53 1.14 4.96 14.87
C THR A 53 0.69 3.64 15.46
N TYR A 54 0.17 2.75 14.63
CA TYR A 54 -0.50 1.55 15.12
C TYR A 54 0.27 0.25 14.94
N LYS A 55 1.35 0.28 14.17
CA LYS A 55 2.22 -0.87 13.93
C LYS A 55 1.52 -2.06 13.27
N ILE A 56 0.42 -1.78 12.60
CA ILE A 56 -0.27 -2.77 11.76
C ILE A 56 -0.71 -2.04 10.50
N ALA A 57 -0.95 -2.81 9.43
CA ALA A 57 -1.51 -2.23 8.21
C ALA A 57 -3.02 -2.16 8.34
N PRO A 58 -3.65 -1.10 7.85
CA PRO A 58 -5.12 -0.98 7.98
C PRO A 58 -5.84 -1.96 7.07
N VAL A 59 -6.92 -2.54 7.57
CA VAL A 59 -7.80 -3.35 6.72
C VAL A 59 -8.63 -2.41 5.86
N THR A 60 -9.32 -2.96 4.86
CA THR A 60 -10.01 -2.16 3.86
C THR A 60 -10.93 -1.09 4.44
N ARG A 61 -11.76 -1.47 5.40
CA ARG A 61 -12.72 -0.52 5.96
C ARG A 61 -12.01 0.63 6.66
N VAL A 62 -10.93 0.33 7.37
CA VAL A 62 -10.15 1.35 8.06
C VAL A 62 -9.42 2.24 7.06
N LEU A 63 -8.87 1.64 6.01
CA LEU A 63 -8.20 2.43 4.98
C LEU A 63 -9.16 3.42 4.34
N ILE A 64 -10.37 2.98 4.01
CA ILE A 64 -11.36 3.87 3.42
C ILE A 64 -11.65 5.04 4.36
N LYS A 65 -11.80 4.76 5.65
CA LYS A 65 -12.07 5.80 6.62
C LYS A 65 -10.92 6.81 6.71
N ILE A 66 -9.69 6.31 6.74
CA ILE A 66 -8.51 7.16 6.80
C ILE A 66 -8.45 8.08 5.59
N VAL A 67 -8.65 7.52 4.42
CA VAL A 67 -8.57 8.29 3.18
C VAL A 67 -9.69 9.33 3.14
N LYS A 68 -10.89 8.93 3.56
CA LYS A 68 -12.03 9.84 3.56
C LYS A 68 -11.76 11.03 4.48
N GLU A 69 -11.20 10.77 5.65
CA GLU A 69 -10.93 11.84 6.61
C GLU A 69 -9.82 12.77 6.12
N ALA A 70 -8.83 12.23 5.44
CA ALA A 70 -7.69 13.02 5.00
C ALA A 70 -7.94 13.70 3.65
N LEU A 71 -8.61 13.03 2.73
CA LEU A 71 -8.70 13.50 1.34
C LEU A 71 -10.12 13.70 0.84
N GLY A 72 -11.13 13.39 1.65
CA GLY A 72 -12.52 13.61 1.30
C GLY A 72 -13.20 12.37 0.76
N PRO A 73 -14.54 12.42 0.66
CA PRO A 73 -15.29 11.22 0.24
C PRO A 73 -15.10 10.84 -1.21
N GLU A 74 -14.67 11.77 -2.06
CA GLU A 74 -14.41 11.42 -3.46
C GLU A 74 -13.26 10.41 -3.56
N LYS A 75 -12.32 10.45 -2.63
CA LYS A 75 -11.19 9.54 -2.64
C LYS A 75 -11.33 8.44 -1.60
N GLY A 76 -12.09 8.69 -0.56
CA GLY A 76 -12.28 7.71 0.51
C GLY A 76 -13.42 6.77 0.23
N ASN A 77 -13.31 6.00 -0.84
CA ASN A 77 -14.33 5.01 -1.16
C ASN A 77 -13.67 3.85 -1.90
N SER A 78 -14.34 2.70 -1.88
CA SER A 78 -13.73 1.49 -2.41
C SER A 78 -13.52 1.56 -3.92
N ILE A 79 -14.41 2.21 -4.64
CA ILE A 79 -14.27 2.28 -6.11
C ILE A 79 -13.02 3.05 -6.49
N TYR A 80 -12.80 4.19 -5.85
CA TYR A 80 -11.62 5.00 -6.13
C TYR A 80 -10.34 4.22 -5.81
N LEU A 81 -10.32 3.58 -4.65
CA LEU A 81 -9.12 2.85 -4.25
C LEU A 81 -8.86 1.63 -5.15
N MET A 82 -9.91 0.98 -5.61
CA MET A 82 -9.73 -0.13 -6.54
C MET A 82 -9.24 0.32 -7.90
N LYS A 83 -9.59 1.52 -8.31
CA LYS A 83 -9.04 2.06 -9.56
C LYS A 83 -7.55 2.25 -9.46
N LEU A 84 -7.05 2.62 -8.28
CA LEU A 84 -5.62 2.84 -8.10
C LEU A 84 -4.85 1.55 -7.84
N PHE A 85 -5.42 0.65 -7.04
CA PHE A 85 -4.68 -0.50 -6.52
C PHE A 85 -5.33 -1.84 -6.83
N THR A 86 -6.23 -1.86 -7.78
CA THR A 86 -6.92 -3.07 -8.24
C THR A 86 -7.88 -3.63 -7.19
N GLY A 87 -8.27 -4.88 -7.31
CA GLY A 87 -9.39 -5.43 -6.56
C GLY A 87 -9.21 -5.61 -5.06
N LYS A 88 -7.97 -5.57 -4.58
CA LYS A 88 -7.70 -5.68 -3.15
C LYS A 88 -6.86 -4.50 -2.70
N PRO A 89 -7.47 -3.32 -2.65
CA PRO A 89 -6.69 -2.10 -2.45
C PRO A 89 -5.95 -2.02 -1.13
N ALA A 90 -6.51 -2.55 -0.06
CA ALA A 90 -5.80 -2.49 1.22
C ALA A 90 -4.55 -3.35 1.17
N LYS A 91 -4.65 -4.54 0.59
CA LYS A 91 -3.52 -5.45 0.51
C LYS A 91 -2.45 -4.89 -0.43
N ILE A 92 -2.85 -4.46 -1.62
CA ILE A 92 -1.89 -4.01 -2.62
C ILE A 92 -1.22 -2.70 -2.19
N SER A 93 -1.98 -1.75 -1.65
CA SER A 93 -1.37 -0.50 -1.23
C SER A 93 -0.46 -0.69 -0.02
N ALA A 94 -0.78 -1.61 0.89
CA ALA A 94 0.10 -1.91 2.00
C ALA A 94 1.40 -2.53 1.50
N LYS A 95 1.30 -3.42 0.54
CA LYS A 95 2.47 -4.06 -0.05
C LYS A 95 3.40 -3.01 -0.65
N ILE A 96 2.86 -2.11 -1.46
CA ILE A 96 3.65 -1.07 -2.11
C ILE A 96 4.22 -0.10 -1.08
N ALA A 97 3.48 0.17 -0.02
CA ALA A 97 3.94 1.06 1.04
C ALA A 97 4.99 0.41 1.95
N GLY A 98 5.34 -0.85 1.70
CA GLY A 98 6.36 -1.54 2.49
C GLY A 98 5.88 -1.99 3.84
N LEU A 99 4.58 -2.22 4.00
CA LEU A 99 3.99 -2.62 5.27
C LEU A 99 3.75 -4.13 5.28
N PRO A 100 3.52 -4.69 6.47
CA PRO A 100 3.11 -6.10 6.51
C PRO A 100 1.72 -6.26 5.92
N LYS A 101 1.39 -7.51 5.61
CA LYS A 101 0.09 -7.84 5.07
C LYS A 101 -0.99 -7.51 6.11
N PRO A 102 -2.09 -6.86 5.68
CA PRO A 102 -3.18 -6.61 6.63
C PRO A 102 -3.75 -7.93 7.14
N THR A 103 -4.22 -7.94 8.40
CA THR A 103 -4.69 -9.17 8.97
C THR A 103 -6.02 -9.52 8.33
N ASN A 104 -6.91 -9.36 8.11
CA ASN A 104 -8.12 -9.79 7.43
C ASN A 104 -8.15 -9.23 6.03
N CYS A 105 -7.13 -9.60 5.26
CA CYS A 105 -7.07 -8.99 3.95
C CYS A 105 -8.07 -9.62 3.02
N ASP A 106 -8.72 -8.83 2.29
CA ASP A 106 -9.68 -9.27 1.31
C ASP A 106 -9.13 -9.16 -0.05
#